data_cf2c2578b1ed468f942cb4b121aff201
#
_entry.id   cf2c2578b1ed468f942cb4b121aff201
#
_cell.length_a   1.000
_cell.length_b   1.000
_cell.length_c   1.000
_cell.angle_alpha   90.00
_cell.angle_beta   90.00
_cell.angle_gamma   90.00
#
_symmetry.space_group_name_H-M   'P 1'
#
loop_
_entity.id
_entity.type
_entity.pdbx_description
1 polymer ?
#
loop_
_entity_poly.entity_id
_entity_poly.type
_entity_poly.pdbx_seq_one_letter_code
_entity_poly.pdbx_strand_id
1 'polypeptide(L)'
;MKKVGLASDHAGFELKEFVKTWLTEKGYPCKDFGTYSTESCDYADYAHPLALAIEAGECGPGVAICGSGEGISMTLNKHQGIRAALCWIPEIAHLSRQHNDANVLVMPGRFIDHEMAEKILDEFFNSGFEGGRHQKLSLIHISE
;
A
#
# COMPACT_ATOMS: atom_id res chain seq x y z
N MET A 1 13.02 -13.54 0.10
CA MET A 1 11.84 -12.71 0.41
C MET A 1 11.90 -11.44 -0.43
N LYS A 2 10.81 -11.13 -1.09
CA LYS A 2 10.71 -9.88 -1.84
C LYS A 2 10.71 -8.68 -0.89
N LYS A 3 11.21 -7.55 -1.36
CA LYS A 3 11.17 -6.31 -0.59
C LYS A 3 9.76 -5.73 -0.59
N VAL A 4 9.34 -5.17 0.54
CA VAL A 4 8.12 -4.38 0.60
C VAL A 4 8.42 -3.02 -0.01
N GLY A 5 7.66 -2.63 -1.04
CA GLY A 5 7.84 -1.33 -1.67
C GLY A 5 7.09 -0.24 -0.92
N LEU A 6 7.71 0.93 -0.77
CA LEU A 6 7.12 2.07 -0.05
C LEU A 6 7.11 3.30 -0.95
N ALA A 7 6.01 4.05 -0.92
CA ALA A 7 5.91 5.32 -1.62
C ALA A 7 4.98 6.27 -0.89
N SER A 8 5.28 7.56 -0.95
CA SER A 8 4.39 8.59 -0.42
C SER A 8 4.66 9.92 -1.11
N ASP A 9 3.72 10.86 -0.95
CA ASP A 9 3.99 12.27 -1.20
C ASP A 9 4.47 12.93 0.10
N HIS A 10 4.59 14.26 0.08
CA HIS A 10 5.05 15.02 1.24
C HIS A 10 4.11 14.88 2.45
N ALA A 11 2.79 14.76 2.21
CA ALA A 11 1.81 14.62 3.29
C ALA A 11 1.91 13.25 3.98
N GLY A 12 2.39 12.24 3.26
CA GLY A 12 2.55 10.89 3.79
C GLY A 12 3.97 10.55 4.24
N PHE A 13 4.91 11.49 4.10
CA PHE A 13 6.32 11.18 4.37
C PHE A 13 6.59 10.72 5.79
N GLU A 14 6.07 11.41 6.80
CA GLU A 14 6.32 11.04 8.20
C GLU A 14 5.74 9.67 8.53
N LEU A 15 4.53 9.39 8.06
CA LEU A 15 3.92 8.08 8.27
C LEU A 15 4.70 7.00 7.51
N LYS A 16 5.20 7.29 6.30
CA LYS A 16 6.03 6.34 5.56
C LYS A 16 7.30 5.97 6.34
N GLU A 17 7.94 6.94 6.98
CA GLU A 17 9.12 6.67 7.79
C GLU A 17 8.77 5.77 8.98
N PHE A 18 7.64 6.00 9.63
CA PHE A 18 7.15 5.13 10.70
C PHE A 18 6.91 3.69 10.19
N VAL A 19 6.26 3.56 9.04
CA VAL A 19 5.97 2.26 8.42
C VAL A 19 7.27 1.51 8.10
N LYS A 20 8.25 2.21 7.56
CA LYS A 20 9.55 1.64 7.23
C LYS A 20 10.23 1.07 8.47
N THR A 21 10.21 1.81 9.57
CA THR A 21 10.76 1.34 10.86
C THR A 21 10.00 0.11 11.36
N TRP A 22 8.67 0.17 11.34
CA TRP A 22 7.83 -0.93 11.78
C TRP A 22 8.11 -2.21 10.99
N LEU A 23 8.16 -2.11 9.67
CA LEU A 23 8.44 -3.25 8.79
C LEU A 23 9.84 -3.83 9.03
N THR A 24 10.83 -2.95 9.16
CA THR A 24 12.22 -3.37 9.42
C THR A 24 12.32 -4.14 10.74
N GLU A 25 11.65 -3.66 11.78
CA GLU A 25 11.62 -4.34 13.09
C GLU A 25 10.93 -5.70 13.02
N LYS A 26 9.96 -5.87 12.12
CA LYS A 26 9.28 -7.15 11.91
C LYS A 26 10.05 -8.10 10.97
N GLY A 27 11.18 -7.66 10.43
CA GLY A 27 12.01 -8.49 9.57
C GLY A 27 11.71 -8.39 8.08
N TYR A 28 10.90 -7.42 7.67
CA TYR A 28 10.61 -7.21 6.25
C TYR A 28 11.65 -6.29 5.61
N PRO A 29 12.35 -6.73 4.56
CA PRO A 29 13.20 -5.81 3.81
C PRO A 29 12.34 -4.83 3.02
N CYS A 30 12.79 -3.56 2.94
CA CYS A 30 12.02 -2.51 2.29
C CYS A 30 12.79 -1.85 1.15
N LYS A 31 12.06 -1.39 0.15
CA LYS A 31 12.60 -0.51 -0.88
C LYS A 31 11.74 0.77 -0.92
N ASP A 32 12.37 1.89 -0.61
CA ASP A 32 11.71 3.19 -0.51
C ASP A 32 11.86 3.93 -1.84
N PHE A 33 10.74 4.18 -2.51
CA PHE A 33 10.71 4.90 -3.78
C PHE A 33 10.54 6.42 -3.62
N GLY A 34 10.43 6.90 -2.39
CA GLY A 34 10.23 8.32 -2.08
C GLY A 34 8.77 8.60 -1.73
N THR A 35 8.44 9.88 -1.37
CA THR A 35 9.41 11.00 -1.32
C THR A 35 10.37 10.88 -0.12
N TYR A 36 11.33 11.79 -0.05
CA TYR A 36 12.39 11.74 0.97
C TYR A 36 12.41 12.99 1.87
N SER A 37 11.37 13.82 1.79
CA SER A 37 11.26 15.03 2.59
C SER A 37 9.80 15.47 2.70
N THR A 38 9.57 16.53 3.49
CA THR A 38 8.24 17.13 3.63
C THR A 38 7.97 18.24 2.61
N GLU A 39 8.88 18.47 1.68
CA GLU A 39 8.69 19.47 0.62
C GLU A 39 7.58 19.01 -0.33
N SER A 40 6.73 19.94 -0.75
CA SER A 40 5.60 19.67 -1.63
C SER A 40 6.03 18.93 -2.91
N CYS A 41 5.32 17.86 -3.24
CA CYS A 41 5.61 17.03 -4.41
C CYS A 41 4.34 16.30 -4.85
N ASP A 42 4.41 15.69 -6.02
CA ASP A 42 3.31 14.94 -6.61
C ASP A 42 3.37 13.47 -6.23
N TYR A 43 2.28 12.93 -5.69
CA TYR A 43 2.22 11.50 -5.34
C TYR A 43 2.44 10.58 -6.54
N ALA A 44 2.05 11.00 -7.75
CA ALA A 44 2.20 10.18 -8.95
C ALA A 44 3.67 9.86 -9.26
N ASP A 45 4.58 10.78 -8.97
CA ASP A 45 6.01 10.60 -9.24
C ASP A 45 6.61 9.43 -8.44
N TYR A 46 6.00 9.06 -7.34
CA TYR A 46 6.47 7.97 -6.46
C TYR A 46 5.60 6.72 -6.59
N ALA A 47 4.31 6.91 -6.94
CA ALA A 47 3.38 5.79 -7.11
C ALA A 47 3.72 4.94 -8.34
N HIS A 48 4.02 5.56 -9.48
CA HIS A 48 4.32 4.81 -10.70
C HIS A 48 5.56 3.92 -10.56
N PRO A 49 6.69 4.39 -10.02
CA PRO A 49 7.84 3.49 -9.79
C PRO A 49 7.52 2.32 -8.87
N LEU A 50 6.73 2.54 -7.81
CA LEU A 50 6.29 1.47 -6.92
C LEU A 50 5.47 0.43 -7.69
N ALA A 51 4.49 0.89 -8.47
CA ALA A 51 3.63 0.00 -9.25
C ALA A 51 4.44 -0.84 -10.23
N LEU A 52 5.37 -0.23 -10.94
CA LEU A 52 6.21 -0.93 -11.91
C LEU A 52 7.08 -1.99 -11.24
N ALA A 53 7.62 -1.70 -10.06
CA ALA A 53 8.43 -2.66 -9.31
C ALA A 53 7.61 -3.87 -8.86
N ILE A 54 6.35 -3.65 -8.45
CA ILE A 54 5.46 -4.74 -8.05
C ILE A 54 5.09 -5.58 -9.28
N GLU A 55 4.74 -4.93 -10.39
CA GLU A 55 4.39 -5.64 -11.62
C GLU A 55 5.55 -6.45 -12.18
N ALA A 56 6.77 -5.98 -12.00
CA ALA A 56 7.99 -6.70 -12.41
C ALA A 56 8.39 -7.83 -11.47
N GLY A 57 7.71 -7.98 -10.34
CA GLY A 57 8.04 -9.00 -9.34
C GLY A 57 9.22 -8.65 -8.44
N GLU A 58 9.71 -7.41 -8.51
CA GLU A 58 10.83 -6.94 -7.68
C GLU A 58 10.38 -6.68 -6.24
N CYS A 59 9.18 -6.11 -6.07
CA CYS A 59 8.60 -5.83 -4.77
C CYS A 59 7.26 -6.55 -4.60
N GLY A 60 6.85 -6.74 -3.37
CA GLY A 60 5.54 -7.26 -3.03
C GLY A 60 5.44 -7.64 -1.56
N PRO A 61 4.39 -7.16 -0.87
CA PRO A 61 3.43 -6.15 -1.28
C PRO A 61 4.01 -4.74 -1.24
N GLY A 62 3.16 -3.73 -1.46
CA GLY A 62 3.53 -2.34 -1.31
C GLY A 62 2.72 -1.63 -0.24
N VAL A 63 3.26 -0.52 0.28
CA VAL A 63 2.54 0.41 1.15
C VAL A 63 2.71 1.80 0.57
N ALA A 64 1.60 2.51 0.38
CA ALA A 64 1.61 3.85 -0.21
C ALA A 64 0.76 4.80 0.62
N ILE A 65 1.18 6.04 0.73
CA ILE A 65 0.54 7.02 1.61
C ILE A 65 0.51 8.39 0.94
N CYS A 66 -0.65 9.03 0.94
CA CYS A 66 -0.74 10.46 0.66
C CYS A 66 -1.71 11.07 1.67
N GLY A 67 -2.04 12.34 1.56
CA GLY A 67 -2.85 13.03 2.56
C GLY A 67 -4.16 12.32 2.86
N SER A 68 -5.01 12.11 1.86
CA SER A 68 -6.26 11.36 1.99
C SER A 68 -6.12 9.88 1.60
N GLY A 69 -5.04 9.53 0.93
CA GLY A 69 -4.82 8.22 0.34
C GLY A 69 -5.53 8.01 -0.99
N GLU A 70 -6.46 8.89 -1.36
CA GLU A 70 -7.29 8.66 -2.54
C GLU A 70 -6.54 8.85 -3.85
N GLY A 71 -5.81 9.95 -4.02
CA GLY A 71 -5.08 10.22 -5.26
C GLY A 71 -4.05 9.16 -5.57
N ILE A 72 -3.26 8.76 -4.58
CA ILE A 72 -2.24 7.74 -4.79
C ILE A 72 -2.87 6.37 -5.07
N SER A 73 -4.00 6.09 -4.43
CA SER A 73 -4.76 4.86 -4.68
C SER A 73 -5.27 4.80 -6.13
N MET A 74 -5.87 5.88 -6.60
CA MET A 74 -6.36 5.96 -7.99
C MET A 74 -5.23 5.80 -9.00
N THR A 75 -4.09 6.44 -8.75
CA THR A 75 -2.92 6.35 -9.63
C THR A 75 -2.39 4.92 -9.69
N LEU A 76 -2.23 4.29 -8.53
CA LEU A 76 -1.75 2.91 -8.46
C LEU A 76 -2.67 1.95 -9.20
N ASN A 77 -3.98 2.10 -9.04
CA ASN A 77 -4.95 1.20 -9.66
C ASN A 77 -5.12 1.38 -11.17
N LYS A 78 -4.43 2.35 -11.78
CA LYS A 78 -4.32 2.44 -13.25
C LYS A 78 -3.43 1.35 -13.83
N HIS A 79 -2.59 0.74 -13.03
CA HIS A 79 -1.72 -0.36 -13.45
C HIS A 79 -2.44 -1.69 -13.31
N GLN A 80 -2.42 -2.53 -14.35
CA GLN A 80 -3.17 -3.79 -14.36
C GLN A 80 -2.77 -4.75 -13.24
N GLY A 81 -1.50 -4.76 -12.89
CA GLY A 81 -0.98 -5.66 -11.84
C GLY A 81 -1.16 -5.14 -10.42
N ILE A 82 -1.80 -3.99 -10.25
CA ILE A 82 -1.95 -3.36 -8.94
C ILE A 82 -3.39 -3.46 -8.44
N ARG A 83 -3.51 -3.88 -7.20
CA ARG A 83 -4.76 -3.96 -6.46
C ARG A 83 -4.56 -3.18 -5.16
N ALA A 84 -4.63 -1.85 -5.29
CA ALA A 84 -4.40 -0.94 -4.16
C ALA A 84 -5.70 -0.71 -3.39
N ALA A 85 -5.64 -0.86 -2.09
CA ALA A 85 -6.79 -0.71 -1.20
C ALA A 85 -6.55 0.41 -0.20
N LEU A 86 -7.42 1.40 -0.20
CA LEU A 86 -7.40 2.49 0.77
C LEU A 86 -8.00 2.00 2.08
N CYS A 87 -7.20 1.96 3.14
CA CYS A 87 -7.60 1.43 4.43
C CYS A 87 -7.35 2.48 5.52
N TRP A 88 -8.38 2.77 6.30
CA TRP A 88 -8.32 3.75 7.40
C TRP A 88 -8.66 3.12 8.76
N ILE A 89 -9.04 1.85 8.77
CA ILE A 89 -9.27 1.06 9.99
C ILE A 89 -8.80 -0.38 9.74
N PRO A 90 -8.47 -1.13 10.80
CA PRO A 90 -7.93 -2.49 10.65
C PRO A 90 -8.87 -3.45 9.93
N GLU A 91 -10.17 -3.36 10.17
CA GLU A 91 -11.16 -4.25 9.55
C GLU A 91 -11.15 -4.15 8.03
N ILE A 92 -11.00 -2.93 7.49
CA ILE A 92 -10.93 -2.72 6.04
C ILE A 92 -9.64 -3.34 5.47
N ALA A 93 -8.52 -3.21 6.20
CA ALA A 93 -7.26 -3.82 5.78
C ALA A 93 -7.37 -5.35 5.73
N HIS A 94 -7.99 -5.94 6.74
CA HIS A 94 -8.23 -7.39 6.78
C HIS A 94 -9.06 -7.84 5.57
N LEU A 95 -10.17 -7.16 5.31
CA LEU A 95 -11.06 -7.50 4.20
C LEU A 95 -10.42 -7.27 2.83
N SER A 96 -9.57 -6.24 2.71
CA SER A 96 -8.86 -5.98 1.45
C SER A 96 -7.96 -7.16 1.06
N ARG A 97 -7.38 -7.83 2.04
CA ARG A 97 -6.60 -9.04 1.81
C ARG A 97 -7.48 -10.27 1.62
N GLN A 98 -8.41 -10.48 2.54
CA GLN A 98 -9.22 -11.69 2.57
C GLN A 98 -10.14 -11.80 1.36
N HIS A 99 -10.80 -10.72 0.98
CA HIS A 99 -11.80 -10.71 -0.08
C HIS A 99 -11.28 -10.22 -1.43
N ASN A 100 -10.33 -9.30 -1.45
CA ASN A 100 -9.94 -8.62 -2.68
C ASN A 100 -8.50 -8.82 -3.11
N ASP A 101 -7.73 -9.59 -2.35
CA ASP A 101 -6.32 -9.88 -2.66
C ASP A 101 -5.52 -8.62 -2.98
N ALA A 102 -5.68 -7.58 -2.16
CA ALA A 102 -4.95 -6.33 -2.35
C ALA A 102 -3.45 -6.58 -2.22
N ASN A 103 -2.66 -5.99 -3.12
CA ASN A 103 -1.20 -6.09 -3.07
C ASN A 103 -0.52 -4.76 -2.74
N VAL A 104 -1.31 -3.69 -2.59
CA VAL A 104 -0.81 -2.42 -2.06
C VAL A 104 -1.77 -1.92 -1.00
N LEU A 105 -1.23 -1.68 0.20
CA LEU A 105 -1.96 -1.02 1.27
C LEU A 105 -1.79 0.48 1.09
N VAL A 106 -2.90 1.22 1.00
CA VAL A 106 -2.87 2.68 0.95
C VAL A 106 -3.45 3.23 2.24
N MET A 107 -2.78 4.21 2.85
CA MET A 107 -3.24 4.84 4.08
C MET A 107 -3.33 6.35 3.94
N PRO A 108 -4.34 6.97 4.62
CA PRO A 108 -4.54 8.43 4.57
C PRO A 108 -3.71 9.12 5.67
N GLY A 109 -2.51 9.58 5.33
CA GLY A 109 -1.54 10.10 6.30
C GLY A 109 -2.02 11.26 7.16
N ARG A 110 -2.98 12.08 6.67
CA ARG A 110 -3.51 13.20 7.43
C ARG A 110 -4.70 12.84 8.34
N PHE A 111 -5.19 11.61 8.25
CA PHE A 111 -6.42 11.21 8.93
C PHE A 111 -6.26 10.08 9.93
N ILE A 112 -5.06 9.49 10.03
CA ILE A 112 -4.78 8.43 11.00
C ILE A 112 -3.48 8.75 11.74
N ASP A 113 -3.39 8.30 13.00
CA ASP A 113 -2.17 8.40 13.78
C ASP A 113 -1.32 7.13 13.65
N HIS A 114 -0.16 7.12 14.28
CA HIS A 114 0.75 5.98 14.22
C HIS A 114 0.16 4.72 14.87
N GLU A 115 -0.60 4.87 15.94
CA GLU A 115 -1.25 3.74 16.60
C GLU A 115 -2.26 3.06 15.67
N MET A 116 -3.09 3.85 14.99
CA MET A 116 -4.04 3.32 14.02
C MET A 116 -3.31 2.67 12.84
N ALA A 117 -2.26 3.33 12.34
CA ALA A 117 -1.46 2.78 11.24
C ALA A 117 -0.86 1.42 11.60
N GLU A 118 -0.37 1.26 12.82
CA GLU A 118 0.19 -0.01 13.30
C GLU A 118 -0.86 -1.12 13.26
N LYS A 119 -2.07 -0.84 13.73
CA LYS A 119 -3.17 -1.82 13.70
C LYS A 119 -3.55 -2.21 12.28
N ILE A 120 -3.56 -1.23 11.37
CA ILE A 120 -3.86 -1.46 9.95
C ILE A 120 -2.77 -2.35 9.32
N LEU A 121 -1.51 -2.05 9.59
CA LEU A 121 -0.37 -2.83 9.11
C LEU A 121 -0.43 -4.27 9.61
N ASP A 122 -0.71 -4.47 10.90
CA ASP A 122 -0.84 -5.80 11.48
C ASP A 122 -1.88 -6.64 10.74
N GLU A 123 -3.05 -6.07 10.48
CA GLU A 123 -4.11 -6.80 9.78
C GLU A 123 -3.74 -7.06 8.32
N PHE A 124 -3.15 -6.10 7.64
CA PHE A 124 -2.78 -6.27 6.24
C PHE A 124 -1.73 -7.37 6.06
N PHE A 125 -0.69 -7.35 6.87
CA PHE A 125 0.43 -8.30 6.72
C PHE A 125 0.15 -9.67 7.32
N ASN A 126 -0.88 -9.81 8.15
CA ASN A 126 -1.24 -11.10 8.77
C ASN A 126 -2.49 -11.75 8.18
N SER A 127 -3.10 -11.14 7.15
CA SER A 127 -4.29 -11.68 6.50
C SER A 127 -3.97 -12.28 5.15
N GLY A 128 -4.66 -13.34 4.77
CA GLY A 128 -4.48 -14.02 3.48
C GLY A 128 -5.72 -13.97 2.62
N PHE A 129 -5.54 -14.23 1.32
CA PHE A 129 -6.64 -14.25 0.35
C PHE A 129 -7.44 -15.54 0.49
N GLU A 130 -8.77 -15.38 0.62
CA GLU A 130 -9.69 -16.50 0.81
C GLU A 130 -10.03 -17.22 -0.49
N GLY A 131 -10.05 -16.55 -1.62
CA GLY A 131 -10.36 -17.15 -2.91
C GLY A 131 -11.85 -17.33 -3.16
N GLY A 132 -12.21 -18.39 -3.92
CA GLY A 132 -13.59 -18.66 -4.24
C GLY A 132 -14.25 -17.55 -5.07
N ARG A 133 -15.45 -17.11 -4.68
CA ARG A 133 -16.15 -16.05 -5.39
C ARG A 133 -15.39 -14.73 -5.38
N HIS A 134 -14.59 -14.50 -4.34
CA HIS A 134 -13.77 -13.28 -4.25
C HIS A 134 -12.68 -13.27 -5.32
N GLN A 135 -12.08 -14.41 -5.61
CA GLN A 135 -11.11 -14.54 -6.70
C GLN A 135 -11.76 -14.25 -8.05
N LYS A 136 -12.96 -14.73 -8.27
CA LYS A 136 -13.70 -14.46 -9.51
C LYS A 136 -13.92 -12.97 -9.72
N LEU A 137 -14.29 -12.25 -8.67
CA LEU A 137 -14.48 -10.80 -8.73
C LEU A 137 -13.16 -10.07 -8.98
N SER A 138 -12.06 -10.55 -8.38
CA SER A 138 -10.73 -9.97 -8.60
C SER A 138 -10.30 -10.11 -10.05
N LEU A 139 -10.56 -11.25 -10.68
CA LEU A 139 -10.24 -11.47 -12.09
C LEU A 139 -11.04 -10.55 -13.01
N ILE A 140 -12.27 -10.23 -12.66
CA ILE A 140 -13.08 -9.26 -13.41
C ILE A 140 -12.40 -7.90 -13.40
N HIS A 141 -11.84 -7.47 -12.26
CA HIS A 141 -11.12 -6.20 -12.17
C HIS A 141 -9.91 -6.15 -13.10
N ILE A 142 -9.20 -7.26 -13.25
CA ILE A 142 -8.01 -7.32 -14.09
C ILE A 142 -8.38 -7.24 -15.57
N SER A 143 -9.49 -7.83 -15.97
CA SER A 143 -9.91 -7.89 -17.38
C SER A 143 -10.43 -6.57 -17.90
N GLU A 144 -10.62 -5.57 -17.06
CA GLU A 144 -11.03 -4.22 -17.42
C GLU A 144 -9.84 -3.29 -17.55
#